data_274e313b4932a82b2ad683588476288c
#
_entry.id   274e313b4932a82b2ad683588476288c
#
_cell.length_a   1.000
_cell.length_b   1.000
_cell.length_c   1.000
_cell.angle_alpha   90.00
_cell.angle_beta   90.00
_cell.angle_gamma   90.00
#
_symmetry.space_group_name_H-M   'P 1'
#
loop_
_entity.id
_entity.type
_entity.pdbx_description
1 polymer ?
#
loop_
_entity_poly.entity_id
_entity_poly.type
_entity_poly.pdbx_seq_one_letter_code
_entity_poly.pdbx_strand_id
1 'polypeptide(L)'
;MEGVGSLGRVGSTQPVPIASITKVMTAYIVLKDHPLGPGVTGPAIPVNADTLAAYQAGLATQQSVVKVIAGESLTEIEALEGLLIPSGNDLATLLAEWDAGSTTAFIAKMNSTAQALGLTSTHFTDVSGLDSGSVSTATDLIRLGEAAMGQPTFSQIVSMGEVTLPVAGLLINFDYALGHDGIVGIKTGTDDAAGGCFLFEARRTIDSKQVTVVGAVLGQRTSSPITAVLDSAEALTNAAFAGMSTAPVVAPEQVDGRILAPWGSTVAVRAPLSPKVISWPGLSMPARLHVGRLPSVVTPGARIGMLDVSLGGRHIDVVLRASGRLSGPSVIWRLTRR
;
A
#
# COMPACT_ATOMS: atom_id res chain seq x y z
N MET A 1 -1.79 4.57 4.84
CA MET A 1 -0.88 5.74 4.65
C MET A 1 -0.85 5.99 3.16
N GLU A 2 -1.23 7.17 2.69
CA GLU A 2 -1.15 7.47 1.26
C GLU A 2 0.30 7.29 0.78
N GLY A 3 0.47 6.58 -0.33
CA GLY A 3 1.78 6.23 -0.85
C GLY A 3 2.60 7.46 -1.20
N VAL A 4 3.86 7.46 -0.83
CA VAL A 4 4.79 8.56 -1.11
C VAL A 4 5.12 8.62 -2.61
N GLY A 5 4.92 7.52 -3.33
CA GLY A 5 5.14 7.39 -4.77
C GLY A 5 5.31 5.93 -5.19
N SER A 6 5.47 5.72 -6.49
CA SER A 6 5.71 4.40 -7.07
C SER A 6 7.20 4.16 -7.28
N LEU A 7 7.67 2.98 -6.90
CA LEU A 7 9.04 2.52 -7.15
C LEU A 7 9.22 2.00 -8.59
N GLY A 8 8.13 1.62 -9.22
CA GLY A 8 8.12 1.13 -10.59
C GLY A 8 7.12 0.00 -10.80
N ARG A 9 6.98 -0.35 -12.06
CA ARG A 9 6.17 -1.48 -12.49
C ARG A 9 6.74 -2.06 -13.77
N VAL A 10 6.56 -3.37 -13.96
CA VAL A 10 6.98 -4.10 -15.16
C VAL A 10 5.86 -5.08 -15.55
N GLY A 11 5.78 -5.44 -16.83
CA GLY A 11 4.79 -6.37 -17.34
C GLY A 11 3.49 -5.73 -17.83
N SER A 12 2.45 -6.56 -17.98
CA SER A 12 1.13 -6.13 -18.48
C SER A 12 0.42 -5.20 -17.51
N THR A 13 -0.35 -4.28 -18.06
CA THR A 13 -1.30 -3.43 -17.32
C THR A 13 -2.73 -3.89 -17.49
N GLN A 14 -2.96 -4.96 -18.25
CA GLN A 14 -4.28 -5.54 -18.42
C GLN A 14 -4.66 -6.37 -17.19
N PRO A 15 -5.94 -6.37 -16.82
CA PRO A 15 -6.44 -7.23 -15.74
C PRO A 15 -6.15 -8.70 -16.03
N VAL A 16 -5.76 -9.42 -15.01
CA VAL A 16 -5.52 -10.87 -15.03
C VAL A 16 -6.25 -11.55 -13.89
N PRO A 17 -6.57 -12.86 -13.97
CA PRO A 17 -7.09 -13.62 -12.84
C PRO A 17 -6.16 -13.51 -11.62
N ILE A 18 -6.75 -13.38 -10.43
CA ILE A 18 -5.99 -13.07 -9.20
C ILE A 18 -6.10 -14.15 -8.14
N ALA A 19 -6.82 -15.23 -8.41
CA ALA A 19 -7.04 -16.33 -7.49
C ALA A 19 -7.41 -15.83 -6.08
N SER A 20 -6.88 -16.46 -5.04
CA SER A 20 -7.20 -16.16 -3.63
C SER A 20 -6.81 -14.77 -3.13
N ILE A 21 -6.18 -13.90 -3.95
CA ILE A 21 -6.03 -12.49 -3.60
C ILE A 21 -7.41 -11.81 -3.45
N THR A 22 -8.43 -12.33 -4.12
CA THR A 22 -9.85 -11.93 -4.00
C THR A 22 -10.31 -11.84 -2.54
N LYS A 23 -9.84 -12.75 -1.67
CA LYS A 23 -10.20 -12.81 -0.24
C LYS A 23 -9.76 -11.57 0.56
N VAL A 24 -8.82 -10.78 0.03
CA VAL A 24 -8.44 -9.50 0.62
C VAL A 24 -9.62 -8.53 0.57
N MET A 25 -10.34 -8.48 -0.55
CA MET A 25 -11.56 -7.65 -0.67
C MET A 25 -12.67 -8.17 0.24
N THR A 26 -12.84 -9.49 0.33
CA THR A 26 -13.83 -10.11 1.22
C THR A 26 -13.58 -9.73 2.67
N ALA A 27 -12.36 -9.92 3.17
CA ALA A 27 -12.00 -9.55 4.53
C ALA A 27 -12.08 -8.03 4.78
N TYR A 28 -11.65 -7.22 3.79
CA TYR A 28 -11.71 -5.76 3.88
C TYR A 28 -13.15 -5.26 4.09
N ILE A 29 -14.11 -5.81 3.34
CA ILE A 29 -15.53 -5.43 3.46
C ILE A 29 -16.10 -5.87 4.81
N VAL A 30 -15.87 -7.12 5.19
CA VAL A 30 -16.34 -7.66 6.48
C VAL A 30 -15.86 -6.78 7.62
N LEU A 31 -14.56 -6.52 7.72
CA LEU A 31 -13.99 -5.67 8.79
C LEU A 31 -14.37 -4.18 8.68
N LYS A 32 -14.80 -3.72 7.52
CA LYS A 32 -15.34 -2.36 7.36
C LYS A 32 -16.74 -2.24 7.90
N ASP A 33 -17.57 -3.25 7.68
CA ASP A 33 -18.99 -3.24 8.06
C ASP A 33 -19.20 -3.76 9.49
N HIS A 34 -18.33 -4.66 9.95
CA HIS A 34 -18.27 -5.23 11.30
C HIS A 34 -16.89 -4.98 11.92
N PRO A 35 -16.58 -3.75 12.33
CA PRO A 35 -15.25 -3.40 12.81
C PRO A 35 -14.95 -4.06 14.15
N LEU A 36 -13.83 -4.80 14.22
CA LEU A 36 -13.34 -5.40 15.45
C LEU A 36 -12.30 -4.51 16.13
N GLY A 37 -12.51 -4.24 17.40
CA GLY A 37 -11.51 -3.60 18.26
C GLY A 37 -10.40 -4.58 18.69
N PRO A 38 -9.27 -4.08 19.24
CA PRO A 38 -8.20 -4.95 19.73
C PRO A 38 -8.70 -5.97 20.76
N GLY A 39 -8.40 -7.25 20.52
CA GLY A 39 -8.79 -8.36 21.41
C GLY A 39 -10.28 -8.72 21.40
N VAL A 40 -11.07 -8.14 20.50
CA VAL A 40 -12.50 -8.48 20.33
C VAL A 40 -12.62 -9.59 19.28
N THR A 41 -13.33 -10.66 19.63
CA THR A 41 -13.52 -11.83 18.75
C THR A 41 -14.69 -11.68 17.78
N GLY A 42 -15.54 -10.70 18.00
CA GLY A 42 -16.77 -10.49 17.23
C GLY A 42 -17.90 -11.50 17.57
N PRO A 43 -19.04 -11.40 16.89
CA PRO A 43 -20.16 -12.31 17.10
C PRO A 43 -19.85 -13.72 16.62
N ALA A 44 -20.60 -14.70 17.15
CA ALA A 44 -20.57 -16.09 16.67
C ALA A 44 -21.40 -16.19 15.38
N ILE A 45 -20.78 -16.71 14.33
CA ILE A 45 -21.36 -16.93 13.01
C ILE A 45 -21.65 -18.44 12.87
N PRO A 46 -22.90 -18.86 12.79
CA PRO A 46 -23.23 -20.28 12.66
C PRO A 46 -22.85 -20.80 11.27
N VAL A 47 -22.19 -21.96 11.24
CA VAL A 47 -21.90 -22.67 10.00
C VAL A 47 -23.22 -23.15 9.37
N ASN A 48 -23.56 -22.60 8.23
CA ASN A 48 -24.79 -22.88 7.49
C ASN A 48 -24.62 -24.04 6.48
N ALA A 49 -25.72 -24.41 5.80
CA ALA A 49 -25.72 -25.49 4.82
C ALA A 49 -24.84 -25.17 3.60
N ASP A 50 -24.79 -23.93 3.15
CA ASP A 50 -24.03 -23.52 1.98
C ASP A 50 -22.52 -23.52 2.26
N THR A 51 -22.11 -23.15 3.47
CA THR A 51 -20.71 -23.30 3.94
C THR A 51 -20.29 -24.78 3.98
N LEU A 52 -21.15 -25.67 4.51
CA LEU A 52 -20.88 -27.08 4.52
C LEU A 52 -20.79 -27.67 3.10
N ALA A 53 -21.66 -27.24 2.20
CA ALA A 53 -21.63 -27.65 0.80
C ALA A 53 -20.34 -27.15 0.10
N ALA A 54 -19.95 -25.89 0.35
CA ALA A 54 -18.70 -25.34 -0.17
C ALA A 54 -17.46 -26.10 0.35
N TYR A 55 -17.46 -26.47 1.64
CA TYR A 55 -16.39 -27.29 2.24
C TYR A 55 -16.32 -28.67 1.55
N GLN A 56 -17.44 -29.38 1.38
CA GLN A 56 -17.48 -30.71 0.76
C GLN A 56 -17.05 -30.66 -0.72
N ALA A 57 -17.54 -29.67 -1.47
CA ALA A 57 -17.16 -29.46 -2.87
C ALA A 57 -15.67 -29.14 -3.00
N GLY A 58 -15.16 -28.33 -2.10
CA GLY A 58 -13.74 -27.96 -2.07
C GLY A 58 -12.81 -29.12 -1.76
N LEU A 59 -13.19 -30.00 -0.82
CA LEU A 59 -12.47 -31.25 -0.57
C LEU A 59 -12.42 -32.15 -1.81
N ALA A 60 -13.54 -32.32 -2.51
CA ALA A 60 -13.62 -33.15 -3.70
C ALA A 60 -12.76 -32.65 -4.86
N THR A 61 -12.49 -31.35 -4.91
CA THR A 61 -11.71 -30.66 -5.98
C THR A 61 -10.35 -30.16 -5.51
N GLN A 62 -9.88 -30.57 -4.33
CA GLN A 62 -8.58 -30.23 -3.75
C GLN A 62 -8.35 -28.72 -3.61
N GLN A 63 -9.39 -27.98 -3.30
CA GLN A 63 -9.31 -26.55 -3.02
C GLN A 63 -8.83 -26.30 -1.58
N SER A 64 -8.40 -25.06 -1.32
CA SER A 64 -8.15 -24.59 0.04
C SER A 64 -9.48 -24.41 0.77
N VAL A 65 -9.76 -25.26 1.74
CA VAL A 65 -10.95 -25.22 2.61
C VAL A 65 -10.56 -25.46 4.06
N VAL A 66 -11.37 -24.96 4.98
CA VAL A 66 -11.20 -25.14 6.43
C VAL A 66 -12.24 -26.13 6.92
N LYS A 67 -11.80 -27.14 7.68
CA LYS A 67 -12.72 -28.15 8.22
C LYS A 67 -13.76 -27.49 9.12
N VAL A 68 -15.01 -27.65 8.75
CA VAL A 68 -16.20 -27.24 9.52
C VAL A 68 -17.19 -28.41 9.67
N ILE A 69 -18.00 -28.34 10.71
CA ILE A 69 -19.05 -29.33 10.97
C ILE A 69 -20.42 -28.68 11.18
N ALA A 70 -21.48 -29.46 10.98
CA ALA A 70 -22.84 -28.99 11.25
C ALA A 70 -23.02 -28.64 12.74
N GLY A 71 -23.64 -27.48 13.02
CA GLY A 71 -23.88 -26.99 14.37
C GLY A 71 -22.69 -26.26 14.99
N GLU A 72 -21.57 -26.13 14.29
CA GLU A 72 -20.46 -25.29 14.68
C GLU A 72 -20.82 -23.81 14.51
N SER A 73 -20.23 -22.97 15.34
CA SER A 73 -20.20 -21.52 15.14
C SER A 73 -18.75 -21.05 15.29
N LEU A 74 -18.30 -20.23 14.35
CA LEU A 74 -17.01 -19.54 14.42
C LEU A 74 -17.28 -18.11 14.86
N THR A 75 -16.42 -17.56 15.70
CA THR A 75 -16.41 -16.12 15.91
C THR A 75 -15.99 -15.39 14.63
N GLU A 76 -16.33 -14.13 14.48
CA GLU A 76 -15.93 -13.35 13.30
C GLU A 76 -14.42 -13.39 13.08
N ILE A 77 -13.63 -13.27 14.15
CA ILE A 77 -12.17 -13.33 14.05
C ILE A 77 -11.70 -14.71 13.58
N GLU A 78 -12.25 -15.81 14.09
CA GLU A 78 -11.92 -17.18 13.66
C GLU A 78 -12.26 -17.41 12.18
N ALA A 79 -13.41 -16.90 11.73
CA ALA A 79 -13.80 -16.98 10.32
C ALA A 79 -12.84 -16.17 9.41
N LEU A 80 -12.41 -14.98 9.82
CA LEU A 80 -11.42 -14.17 9.10
C LEU A 80 -10.03 -14.81 9.11
N GLU A 81 -9.61 -15.39 10.22
CA GLU A 81 -8.35 -16.14 10.33
C GLU A 81 -8.35 -17.35 9.39
N GLY A 82 -9.41 -18.12 9.39
CA GLY A 82 -9.56 -19.26 8.47
C GLY A 82 -9.71 -18.86 7.00
N LEU A 83 -10.23 -17.66 6.71
CA LEU A 83 -10.27 -17.10 5.36
C LEU A 83 -8.86 -16.72 4.85
N LEU A 84 -8.09 -16.03 5.67
CA LEU A 84 -6.86 -15.35 5.24
C LEU A 84 -5.61 -16.23 5.39
N ILE A 85 -5.49 -17.01 6.48
CA ILE A 85 -4.29 -17.79 6.80
C ILE A 85 -4.20 -19.03 5.92
N PRO A 86 -5.11 -20.04 6.03
CA PRO A 86 -5.10 -21.21 5.15
C PRO A 86 -5.83 -20.98 3.83
N SER A 87 -6.35 -19.77 3.60
CA SER A 87 -7.07 -19.42 2.35
C SER A 87 -8.42 -20.13 2.17
N GLY A 88 -9.22 -20.34 3.23
CA GLY A 88 -10.50 -21.09 3.18
C GLY A 88 -11.54 -20.51 2.22
N ASN A 89 -11.88 -21.25 1.15
CA ASN A 89 -12.91 -20.83 0.18
C ASN A 89 -14.32 -20.92 0.77
N ASP A 90 -14.56 -21.91 1.61
CA ASP A 90 -15.80 -22.13 2.35
C ASP A 90 -16.07 -21.01 3.35
N LEU A 91 -15.03 -20.50 4.02
CA LEU A 91 -15.17 -19.35 4.93
C LEU A 91 -15.38 -18.02 4.19
N ALA A 92 -14.95 -17.91 2.92
CA ALA A 92 -15.36 -16.79 2.08
C ALA A 92 -16.86 -16.79 1.83
N THR A 93 -17.46 -17.96 1.60
CA THR A 93 -18.93 -18.14 1.46
C THR A 93 -19.63 -17.76 2.77
N LEU A 94 -19.16 -18.32 3.92
CA LEU A 94 -19.72 -18.04 5.24
C LEU A 94 -19.78 -16.53 5.53
N LEU A 95 -18.67 -15.86 5.39
CA LEU A 95 -18.55 -14.43 5.68
C LEU A 95 -19.38 -13.56 4.74
N ALA A 96 -19.41 -13.91 3.45
CA ALA A 96 -20.19 -13.20 2.45
C ALA A 96 -21.69 -13.30 2.71
N GLU A 97 -22.19 -14.48 3.08
CA GLU A 97 -23.59 -14.70 3.40
C GLU A 97 -23.98 -14.08 4.72
N TRP A 98 -23.11 -14.14 5.72
CA TRP A 98 -23.33 -13.49 7.00
C TRP A 98 -23.42 -11.96 6.87
N ASP A 99 -22.55 -11.34 6.04
CA ASP A 99 -22.50 -9.88 5.87
C ASP A 99 -23.64 -9.34 4.98
N ALA A 100 -23.96 -10.06 3.87
CA ALA A 100 -24.86 -9.53 2.84
C ALA A 100 -26.12 -10.41 2.57
N GLY A 101 -26.30 -11.51 3.30
CA GLY A 101 -27.41 -12.43 3.15
C GLY A 101 -27.28 -13.37 1.95
N SER A 102 -26.36 -13.13 1.01
CA SER A 102 -26.03 -14.04 -0.09
C SER A 102 -24.68 -13.69 -0.73
N THR A 103 -24.02 -14.68 -1.34
CA THR A 103 -22.80 -14.46 -2.11
C THR A 103 -23.01 -13.50 -3.28
N THR A 104 -24.16 -13.57 -3.96
CA THR A 104 -24.51 -12.63 -5.06
C THR A 104 -24.58 -11.18 -4.59
N ALA A 105 -25.24 -10.91 -3.46
CA ALA A 105 -25.32 -9.57 -2.89
C ALA A 105 -23.92 -9.07 -2.46
N PHE A 106 -23.11 -9.97 -1.88
CA PHE A 106 -21.76 -9.64 -1.48
C PHE A 106 -20.84 -9.34 -2.67
N ILE A 107 -20.92 -10.08 -3.78
CA ILE A 107 -20.17 -9.80 -5.02
C ILE A 107 -20.54 -8.42 -5.58
N ALA A 108 -21.82 -8.04 -5.56
CA ALA A 108 -22.23 -6.69 -5.95
C ALA A 108 -21.58 -5.62 -5.04
N LYS A 109 -21.50 -5.89 -3.72
CA LYS A 109 -20.82 -5.06 -2.73
C LYS A 109 -19.31 -4.99 -2.97
N MET A 110 -18.65 -6.11 -3.33
CA MET A 110 -17.23 -6.14 -3.71
C MET A 110 -16.96 -5.20 -4.90
N ASN A 111 -17.76 -5.29 -5.95
CA ASN A 111 -17.60 -4.45 -7.14
C ASN A 111 -17.89 -2.97 -6.86
N SER A 112 -18.89 -2.65 -6.04
CA SER A 112 -19.14 -1.25 -5.63
C SER A 112 -18.01 -0.71 -4.75
N THR A 113 -17.44 -1.54 -3.87
CA THR A 113 -16.29 -1.17 -3.04
C THR A 113 -15.04 -0.97 -3.88
N ALA A 114 -14.81 -1.81 -4.90
CA ALA A 114 -13.71 -1.62 -5.85
C ALA A 114 -13.80 -0.26 -6.55
N GLN A 115 -14.99 0.13 -7.00
CA GLN A 115 -15.22 1.46 -7.59
C GLN A 115 -14.94 2.59 -6.58
N ALA A 116 -15.40 2.46 -5.35
CA ALA A 116 -15.19 3.46 -4.29
C ALA A 116 -13.70 3.62 -3.93
N LEU A 117 -12.89 2.55 -4.01
CA LEU A 117 -11.45 2.57 -3.82
C LEU A 117 -10.68 3.01 -5.08
N GLY A 118 -11.37 3.28 -6.19
CA GLY A 118 -10.74 3.66 -7.46
C GLY A 118 -9.98 2.51 -8.14
N LEU A 119 -10.40 1.26 -7.92
CA LEU A 119 -9.85 0.06 -8.56
C LEU A 119 -10.50 -0.14 -9.93
N THR A 120 -10.11 0.71 -10.88
CA THR A 120 -10.81 0.83 -12.17
C THR A 120 -10.62 -0.34 -13.12
N SER A 121 -9.67 -1.22 -12.83
CA SER A 121 -9.33 -2.41 -13.62
C SER A 121 -9.56 -3.70 -12.82
N THR A 122 -10.44 -3.64 -11.83
CA THR A 122 -10.76 -4.79 -10.95
C THR A 122 -12.23 -5.16 -11.09
N HIS A 123 -12.49 -6.46 -11.22
CA HIS A 123 -13.83 -7.03 -11.26
C HIS A 123 -13.85 -8.34 -10.48
N PHE A 124 -14.87 -8.53 -9.66
CA PHE A 124 -15.08 -9.75 -8.89
C PHE A 124 -16.31 -10.50 -9.39
N THR A 125 -16.17 -11.79 -9.64
CA THR A 125 -17.24 -12.72 -10.03
C THR A 125 -17.55 -13.73 -8.95
N ASP A 126 -16.67 -13.85 -7.95
CA ASP A 126 -16.86 -14.71 -6.78
C ASP A 126 -16.24 -14.08 -5.53
N VAL A 127 -16.43 -14.72 -4.37
CA VAL A 127 -15.99 -14.20 -3.06
C VAL A 127 -14.62 -14.75 -2.62
N SER A 128 -14.08 -15.73 -3.33
CA SER A 128 -12.88 -16.48 -2.94
C SER A 128 -11.74 -16.38 -3.94
N GLY A 129 -12.02 -16.07 -5.21
CA GLY A 129 -11.10 -16.05 -6.34
C GLY A 129 -10.94 -17.40 -7.00
N LEU A 130 -11.89 -18.33 -6.79
CA LEU A 130 -11.94 -19.61 -7.50
C LEU A 130 -12.39 -19.43 -8.96
N ASP A 131 -13.24 -18.45 -9.22
CA ASP A 131 -13.67 -18.09 -10.58
C ASP A 131 -12.63 -17.15 -11.22
N SER A 132 -12.11 -17.59 -12.37
CA SER A 132 -11.13 -16.83 -13.17
C SER A 132 -11.63 -15.50 -13.71
N GLY A 133 -12.92 -15.21 -13.63
CA GLY A 133 -13.53 -13.92 -13.91
C GLY A 133 -13.23 -12.87 -12.84
N SER A 134 -12.77 -13.26 -11.65
CA SER A 134 -12.24 -12.36 -10.63
C SER A 134 -10.84 -11.88 -11.06
N VAL A 135 -10.79 -10.68 -11.63
CA VAL A 135 -9.58 -10.12 -12.28
C VAL A 135 -9.18 -8.78 -11.71
N SER A 136 -7.88 -8.49 -11.75
CA SER A 136 -7.33 -7.19 -11.32
C SER A 136 -5.97 -6.91 -11.96
N THR A 137 -5.38 -5.75 -11.62
CA THR A 137 -4.01 -5.36 -11.96
C THR A 137 -3.18 -5.23 -10.70
N ALA A 138 -1.84 -5.32 -10.83
CA ALA A 138 -0.94 -5.08 -9.71
C ALA A 138 -1.15 -3.70 -9.07
N THR A 139 -1.44 -2.68 -9.86
CA THR A 139 -1.71 -1.31 -9.37
C THR A 139 -2.96 -1.23 -8.51
N ASP A 140 -4.05 -1.88 -8.93
CA ASP A 140 -5.29 -1.88 -8.16
C ASP A 140 -5.17 -2.72 -6.90
N LEU A 141 -4.48 -3.87 -6.99
CA LEU A 141 -4.23 -4.72 -5.82
C LEU A 141 -3.36 -4.04 -4.76
N ILE A 142 -2.36 -3.24 -5.16
CA ILE A 142 -1.59 -2.43 -4.22
C ILE A 142 -2.50 -1.47 -3.45
N ARG A 143 -3.42 -0.77 -4.12
CA ARG A 143 -4.40 0.12 -3.47
C ARG A 143 -5.32 -0.65 -2.51
N LEU A 144 -5.79 -1.83 -2.93
CA LEU A 144 -6.58 -2.69 -2.07
C LEU A 144 -5.78 -3.14 -0.84
N GLY A 145 -4.52 -3.54 -1.03
CA GLY A 145 -3.61 -3.92 0.04
C GLY A 145 -3.36 -2.78 1.04
N GLU A 146 -3.10 -1.56 0.54
CA GLU A 146 -2.93 -0.38 1.39
C GLU A 146 -4.21 -0.10 2.22
N ALA A 147 -5.39 -0.20 1.62
CA ALA A 147 -6.66 -0.01 2.31
C ALA A 147 -6.90 -1.09 3.38
N ALA A 148 -6.64 -2.36 3.05
CA ALA A 148 -6.84 -3.49 3.96
C ALA A 148 -5.84 -3.47 5.12
N MET A 149 -4.56 -3.20 4.86
CA MET A 149 -3.52 -3.07 5.89
C MET A 149 -3.73 -1.86 6.81
N GLY A 150 -4.54 -0.89 6.38
CA GLY A 150 -5.01 0.21 7.23
C GLY A 150 -5.98 -0.22 8.34
N GLN A 151 -6.55 -1.43 8.25
CA GLN A 151 -7.39 -2.02 9.31
C GLN A 151 -6.52 -2.84 10.27
N PRO A 152 -6.42 -2.49 11.56
CA PRO A 152 -5.50 -3.15 12.49
C PRO A 152 -5.71 -4.66 12.61
N THR A 153 -6.96 -5.12 12.67
CA THR A 153 -7.31 -6.54 12.75
C THR A 153 -6.88 -7.30 11.50
N PHE A 154 -7.10 -6.73 10.30
CA PHE A 154 -6.63 -7.33 9.06
C PHE A 154 -5.10 -7.50 9.06
N SER A 155 -4.37 -6.41 9.38
CA SER A 155 -2.90 -6.43 9.43
C SER A 155 -2.37 -7.44 10.45
N GLN A 156 -3.05 -7.60 11.58
CA GLN A 156 -2.70 -8.59 12.60
C GLN A 156 -2.85 -10.01 12.06
N ILE A 157 -4.01 -10.35 11.46
CA ILE A 157 -4.28 -11.70 10.95
C ILE A 157 -3.28 -12.10 9.87
N VAL A 158 -3.07 -11.25 8.86
CA VAL A 158 -2.18 -11.61 7.73
C VAL A 158 -0.70 -11.72 8.13
N SER A 159 -0.33 -11.21 9.30
CA SER A 159 1.03 -11.35 9.86
C SER A 159 1.22 -12.63 10.67
N MET A 160 0.19 -13.45 10.84
CA MET A 160 0.27 -14.72 11.58
C MET A 160 0.74 -15.84 10.67
N GLY A 161 1.74 -16.59 11.11
CA GLY A 161 2.23 -17.79 10.39
C GLY A 161 1.31 -18.99 10.51
N GLU A 162 0.53 -19.04 11.58
CA GLU A 162 -0.39 -20.14 11.87
C GLU A 162 -1.53 -19.69 12.80
N VAL A 163 -2.60 -20.46 12.84
CA VAL A 163 -3.73 -20.29 13.76
C VAL A 163 -4.30 -21.65 14.15
N THR A 164 -4.89 -21.76 15.32
CA THR A 164 -5.61 -22.96 15.75
C THR A 164 -7.09 -22.63 15.89
N LEU A 165 -7.94 -23.28 15.07
CA LEU A 165 -9.39 -23.17 15.17
C LEU A 165 -9.99 -24.38 15.89
N PRO A 166 -11.17 -24.24 16.56
CA PRO A 166 -11.71 -25.29 17.44
C PRO A 166 -11.89 -26.65 16.79
N VAL A 167 -12.44 -26.73 15.58
CA VAL A 167 -12.70 -27.99 14.86
C VAL A 167 -11.63 -28.30 13.82
N ALA A 168 -11.11 -27.28 13.15
CA ALA A 168 -10.09 -27.45 12.12
C ALA A 168 -8.71 -27.81 12.66
N GLY A 169 -8.40 -27.44 13.91
CA GLY A 169 -7.08 -27.60 14.50
C GLY A 169 -6.09 -26.56 13.98
N LEU A 170 -4.80 -26.95 13.95
CA LEU A 170 -3.72 -26.07 13.47
C LEU A 170 -3.78 -25.87 11.96
N LEU A 171 -3.77 -24.61 11.54
CA LEU A 171 -3.79 -24.16 10.15
C LEU A 171 -2.57 -23.28 9.89
N ILE A 172 -1.92 -23.44 8.76
CA ILE A 172 -0.65 -22.79 8.40
C ILE A 172 -0.89 -21.78 7.29
N ASN A 173 -0.18 -20.64 7.36
CA ASN A 173 -0.15 -19.64 6.32
C ASN A 173 0.69 -20.12 5.13
N PHE A 174 0.18 -19.96 3.91
CA PHE A 174 0.92 -20.29 2.69
C PHE A 174 1.87 -19.18 2.24
N ASP A 175 1.94 -18.07 2.99
CA ASP A 175 2.98 -17.05 2.81
C ASP A 175 4.26 -17.49 3.54
N TYR A 176 5.06 -18.33 2.88
CA TYR A 176 6.34 -18.79 3.44
C TYR A 176 7.43 -17.71 3.42
N ALA A 177 7.19 -16.55 2.80
CA ALA A 177 8.06 -15.39 2.87
C ALA A 177 7.78 -14.52 4.11
N LEU A 178 6.75 -14.85 4.88
CA LEU A 178 6.39 -14.11 6.09
C LEU A 178 7.54 -14.08 7.10
N GLY A 179 7.94 -12.87 7.53
CA GLY A 179 9.10 -12.65 8.39
C GLY A 179 10.44 -12.56 7.66
N HIS A 180 10.53 -12.99 6.40
CA HIS A 180 11.72 -12.87 5.58
C HIS A 180 11.78 -11.50 4.90
N ASP A 181 12.95 -10.91 4.81
CA ASP A 181 13.18 -9.63 4.11
C ASP A 181 12.27 -8.46 4.56
N GLY A 182 11.64 -8.59 5.73
CA GLY A 182 10.70 -7.62 6.28
C GLY A 182 9.26 -7.77 5.77
N ILE A 183 8.94 -8.84 5.03
CA ILE A 183 7.58 -9.16 4.58
C ILE A 183 6.70 -9.46 5.80
N VAL A 184 5.53 -8.82 5.87
CA VAL A 184 4.58 -8.89 6.99
C VAL A 184 3.17 -9.38 6.57
N GLY A 185 3.04 -9.85 5.37
CA GLY A 185 1.80 -10.32 4.70
C GLY A 185 1.83 -9.86 3.25
N ILE A 186 0.78 -10.02 2.46
CA ILE A 186 -0.66 -9.94 2.79
C ILE A 186 -1.38 -11.25 2.43
N LYS A 187 -1.31 -11.64 1.11
CA LYS A 187 -2.06 -12.82 0.63
C LYS A 187 -1.44 -13.43 -0.61
N THR A 188 -1.23 -14.73 -0.57
CA THR A 188 -0.89 -15.57 -1.74
C THR A 188 -2.15 -16.06 -2.44
N GLY A 189 -2.03 -16.38 -3.72
CA GLY A 189 -3.07 -17.02 -4.50
C GLY A 189 -2.48 -17.85 -5.64
N THR A 190 -3.12 -18.96 -5.99
CA THR A 190 -2.74 -19.75 -7.17
C THR A 190 -3.90 -20.60 -7.64
N ASP A 191 -4.04 -20.71 -8.95
CA ASP A 191 -4.82 -21.69 -9.68
C ASP A 191 -4.25 -21.79 -11.11
N ASP A 192 -4.84 -22.66 -11.94
CA ASP A 192 -4.38 -22.86 -13.31
C ASP A 192 -4.53 -21.61 -14.20
N ALA A 193 -5.57 -20.81 -13.94
CA ALA A 193 -5.84 -19.60 -14.73
C ALA A 193 -4.95 -18.43 -14.33
N ALA A 194 -4.75 -18.22 -13.02
CA ALA A 194 -3.99 -17.11 -12.49
C ALA A 194 -2.46 -17.35 -12.48
N GLY A 195 -2.03 -18.62 -12.31
CA GLY A 195 -0.67 -18.92 -11.89
C GLY A 195 -0.42 -18.45 -10.46
N GLY A 196 0.85 -18.30 -10.06
CA GLY A 196 1.20 -17.75 -8.75
C GLY A 196 0.95 -16.26 -8.69
N CYS A 197 0.25 -15.81 -7.63
CA CYS A 197 -0.04 -14.43 -7.34
C CYS A 197 0.31 -14.12 -5.88
N PHE A 198 0.90 -12.96 -5.61
CA PHE A 198 1.19 -12.50 -4.25
C PHE A 198 1.01 -10.99 -4.15
N LEU A 199 0.15 -10.57 -3.26
CA LEU A 199 0.03 -9.21 -2.78
C LEU A 199 0.76 -9.17 -1.44
N PHE A 200 1.78 -8.30 -1.30
CA PHE A 200 2.63 -8.27 -0.12
C PHE A 200 2.85 -6.86 0.43
N GLU A 201 3.12 -6.79 1.71
CA GLU A 201 3.67 -5.62 2.38
C GLU A 201 4.99 -6.00 3.04
N ALA A 202 5.99 -5.13 2.91
CA ALA A 202 7.26 -5.27 3.59
C ALA A 202 7.63 -3.99 4.34
N ARG A 203 8.24 -4.14 5.53
CA ARG A 203 8.64 -3.05 6.42
C ARG A 203 10.10 -3.17 6.77
N ARG A 204 10.86 -2.08 6.58
CA ARG A 204 12.27 -1.98 7.03
C ARG A 204 12.57 -0.62 7.61
N THR A 205 13.58 -0.55 8.46
CA THR A 205 14.06 0.72 9.02
C THR A 205 15.21 1.25 8.17
N ILE A 206 15.08 2.50 7.67
CA ILE A 206 16.13 3.23 6.97
C ILE A 206 16.42 4.51 7.76
N ASP A 207 17.65 4.65 8.25
CA ASP A 207 18.07 5.81 9.07
C ASP A 207 17.07 6.16 10.18
N SER A 208 16.68 5.16 10.98
CA SER A 208 15.72 5.26 12.10
C SER A 208 14.27 5.59 11.69
N LYS A 209 13.94 5.55 10.41
CA LYS A 209 12.56 5.71 9.92
C LYS A 209 12.03 4.37 9.43
N GLN A 210 10.87 3.97 9.93
CA GLN A 210 10.16 2.83 9.37
C GLN A 210 9.61 3.16 8.00
N VAL A 211 9.96 2.36 7.01
CA VAL A 211 9.51 2.47 5.62
C VAL A 211 8.70 1.24 5.28
N THR A 212 7.56 1.47 4.67
CA THR A 212 6.65 0.41 4.20
C THR A 212 6.61 0.42 2.68
N VAL A 213 6.73 -0.75 2.08
CA VAL A 213 6.55 -1.00 0.65
C VAL A 213 5.41 -1.98 0.48
N VAL A 214 4.45 -1.65 -0.39
CA VAL A 214 3.40 -2.59 -0.82
C VAL A 214 3.67 -2.96 -2.27
N GLY A 215 3.60 -4.24 -2.58
CA GLY A 215 3.87 -4.76 -3.91
C GLY A 215 2.93 -5.89 -4.29
N ALA A 216 2.84 -6.15 -5.60
CA ALA A 216 2.09 -7.28 -6.13
C ALA A 216 2.86 -7.94 -7.28
N VAL A 217 2.96 -9.26 -7.24
CA VAL A 217 3.48 -10.10 -8.32
C VAL A 217 2.34 -11.02 -8.78
N LEU A 218 2.06 -11.03 -10.08
CA LEU A 218 0.94 -11.77 -10.66
C LEU A 218 1.39 -12.66 -11.80
N GLY A 219 0.69 -13.77 -12.01
CA GLY A 219 0.81 -14.56 -13.22
C GLY A 219 2.08 -15.41 -13.31
N GLN A 220 2.67 -15.84 -12.21
CA GLN A 220 3.85 -16.72 -12.22
C GLN A 220 3.48 -18.14 -12.64
N ARG A 221 3.68 -18.46 -13.92
CA ARG A 221 3.35 -19.75 -14.52
C ARG A 221 4.56 -20.66 -14.57
N THR A 222 4.77 -21.40 -13.48
CA THR A 222 5.88 -22.36 -13.32
C THR A 222 5.36 -23.66 -12.73
N SER A 223 6.21 -24.68 -12.62
CA SER A 223 5.86 -25.93 -11.92
C SER A 223 5.63 -25.75 -10.41
N SER A 224 6.14 -24.66 -9.83
CA SER A 224 5.99 -24.30 -8.42
C SER A 224 5.59 -22.83 -8.29
N PRO A 225 4.33 -22.48 -8.67
CA PRO A 225 3.93 -21.08 -8.82
C PRO A 225 3.98 -20.28 -7.52
N ILE A 226 3.67 -20.89 -6.38
CA ILE A 226 3.77 -20.21 -5.06
C ILE A 226 5.24 -19.88 -4.74
N THR A 227 6.15 -20.83 -4.86
CA THR A 227 7.59 -20.57 -4.63
C THR A 227 8.10 -19.46 -5.54
N ALA A 228 7.78 -19.53 -6.83
CA ALA A 228 8.24 -18.54 -7.80
C ALA A 228 7.74 -17.14 -7.52
N VAL A 229 6.50 -16.99 -7.03
CA VAL A 229 5.95 -15.66 -6.72
C VAL A 229 6.52 -15.10 -5.42
N LEU A 230 6.80 -15.94 -4.43
CA LEU A 230 7.44 -15.54 -3.18
C LEU A 230 8.90 -15.11 -3.43
N ASP A 231 9.69 -15.91 -4.16
CA ASP A 231 11.07 -15.55 -4.56
C ASP A 231 11.11 -14.22 -5.32
N SER A 232 10.16 -14.00 -6.22
CA SER A 232 10.04 -12.75 -6.97
C SER A 232 9.72 -11.56 -6.05
N ALA A 233 8.84 -11.75 -5.07
CA ALA A 233 8.48 -10.70 -4.12
C ALA A 233 9.65 -10.35 -3.18
N GLU A 234 10.41 -11.35 -2.70
CA GLU A 234 11.63 -11.13 -1.92
C GLU A 234 12.68 -10.36 -2.72
N ALA A 235 12.92 -10.74 -3.98
CA ALA A 235 13.85 -10.05 -4.86
C ALA A 235 13.44 -8.59 -5.10
N LEU A 236 12.15 -8.33 -5.37
CA LEU A 236 11.61 -6.98 -5.53
C LEU A 236 11.71 -6.16 -4.24
N THR A 237 11.41 -6.76 -3.10
CA THR A 237 11.53 -6.13 -1.78
C THR A 237 12.98 -5.71 -1.52
N ASN A 238 13.93 -6.61 -1.73
CA ASN A 238 15.35 -6.33 -1.57
C ASN A 238 15.83 -5.22 -2.50
N ALA A 239 15.46 -5.25 -3.78
CA ALA A 239 15.80 -4.21 -4.75
C ALA A 239 15.18 -2.85 -4.38
N ALA A 240 13.93 -2.84 -3.93
CA ALA A 240 13.24 -1.63 -3.49
C ALA A 240 13.98 -0.95 -2.33
N PHE A 241 14.27 -1.68 -1.27
CA PHE A 241 14.95 -1.13 -0.09
C PHE A 241 16.41 -0.78 -0.35
N ALA A 242 17.12 -1.53 -1.19
CA ALA A 242 18.51 -1.22 -1.59
C ALA A 242 18.62 0.10 -2.36
N GLY A 243 17.56 0.49 -3.09
CA GLY A 243 17.49 1.75 -3.82
C GLY A 243 17.12 2.95 -2.95
N MET A 244 16.74 2.76 -1.69
CA MET A 244 16.25 3.84 -0.81
C MET A 244 17.36 4.37 0.10
N SER A 245 17.31 5.68 0.33
CA SER A 245 18.18 6.37 1.30
C SER A 245 17.50 7.63 1.81
N THR A 246 17.98 8.20 2.92
CA THR A 246 17.53 9.54 3.31
C THR A 246 18.32 10.60 2.56
N ALA A 247 17.61 11.54 1.94
CA ALA A 247 18.20 12.68 1.25
C ALA A 247 17.53 13.99 1.70
N PRO A 248 18.26 15.12 1.73
CA PRO A 248 17.64 16.41 1.95
C PRO A 248 16.75 16.77 0.76
N VAL A 249 15.59 17.37 1.02
CA VAL A 249 14.65 17.82 -0.03
C VAL A 249 15.30 18.81 -1.00
N VAL A 250 16.19 19.65 -0.48
CA VAL A 250 17.05 20.58 -1.23
C VAL A 250 18.49 20.39 -0.76
N ALA A 251 19.42 20.23 -1.68
CA ALA A 251 20.83 20.03 -1.33
C ALA A 251 21.39 21.27 -0.60
N PRO A 252 22.01 21.14 0.58
CA PRO A 252 22.38 22.29 1.44
C PRO A 252 23.33 23.29 0.78
N GLU A 253 24.22 22.83 -0.08
CA GLU A 253 25.22 23.67 -0.76
C GLU A 253 24.74 24.24 -2.12
N GLN A 254 23.55 23.83 -2.56
CA GLN A 254 23.00 24.27 -3.84
C GLN A 254 22.54 25.73 -3.78
N VAL A 255 22.77 26.46 -4.86
CA VAL A 255 22.16 27.77 -5.08
C VAL A 255 20.76 27.55 -5.65
N ASP A 256 19.72 27.72 -4.82
CA ASP A 256 18.33 27.47 -5.19
C ASP A 256 17.70 28.62 -6.00
N GLY A 257 18.39 29.79 -6.01
CA GLY A 257 17.94 30.93 -6.76
C GLY A 257 18.89 32.11 -6.61
N ARG A 258 18.61 33.19 -7.36
CA ARG A 258 19.35 34.46 -7.26
C ARG A 258 18.36 35.63 -7.26
N ILE A 259 18.57 36.57 -6.39
CA ILE A 259 17.92 37.88 -6.47
C ILE A 259 18.76 38.75 -7.40
N LEU A 260 18.11 39.26 -8.43
CA LEU A 260 18.71 40.21 -9.40
C LEU A 260 18.06 41.56 -9.19
N ALA A 261 18.84 42.52 -8.69
CA ALA A 261 18.34 43.87 -8.52
C ALA A 261 18.49 44.68 -9.83
N PRO A 262 17.54 45.56 -10.16
CA PRO A 262 17.61 46.39 -11.38
C PRO A 262 18.87 47.26 -11.50
N TRP A 263 19.56 47.50 -10.38
CA TRP A 263 20.82 48.25 -10.32
C TRP A 263 22.09 47.39 -10.42
N GLY A 264 21.94 46.12 -10.84
CA GLY A 264 23.05 45.21 -11.12
C GLY A 264 23.57 44.40 -9.93
N SER A 265 23.10 44.65 -8.72
CA SER A 265 23.49 43.84 -7.56
C SER A 265 22.80 42.47 -7.61
N THR A 266 23.53 41.43 -7.24
CA THR A 266 23.00 40.06 -7.18
C THR A 266 23.33 39.43 -5.82
N VAL A 267 22.44 38.54 -5.35
CA VAL A 267 22.70 37.70 -4.19
C VAL A 267 22.13 36.31 -4.42
N ALA A 268 22.88 35.29 -4.05
CA ALA A 268 22.41 33.90 -4.10
C ALA A 268 21.45 33.65 -2.95
N VAL A 269 20.47 32.79 -3.22
CA VAL A 269 19.47 32.30 -2.27
C VAL A 269 19.69 30.82 -2.06
N ARG A 270 19.66 30.36 -0.83
CA ARG A 270 19.90 28.96 -0.46
C ARG A 270 18.92 28.51 0.62
N ALA A 271 18.74 27.19 0.73
CA ALA A 271 18.07 26.52 1.83
C ALA A 271 19.12 26.03 2.85
N PRO A 272 19.47 26.80 3.89
CA PRO A 272 20.50 26.41 4.85
C PRO A 272 20.11 25.21 5.71
N LEU A 273 18.81 24.97 5.85
CA LEU A 273 18.23 23.82 6.53
C LEU A 273 17.19 23.20 5.60
N SER A 274 17.36 21.93 5.31
CA SER A 274 16.42 21.16 4.48
C SER A 274 16.03 19.87 5.23
N PRO A 275 14.74 19.62 5.40
CA PRO A 275 14.27 18.35 5.94
C PRO A 275 14.78 17.16 5.10
N LYS A 276 15.09 16.05 5.78
CA LYS A 276 15.44 14.80 5.10
C LYS A 276 14.20 13.93 4.93
N VAL A 277 14.05 13.37 3.74
CA VAL A 277 12.99 12.43 3.36
C VAL A 277 13.60 11.13 2.88
N ILE A 278 12.82 10.04 2.90
CA ILE A 278 13.18 8.83 2.18
C ILE A 278 13.08 9.13 0.69
N SER A 279 14.15 8.82 -0.03
CA SER A 279 14.31 9.09 -1.47
C SER A 279 14.82 7.84 -2.17
N TRP A 280 14.50 7.73 -3.46
CA TRP A 280 14.99 6.68 -4.37
C TRP A 280 15.16 7.25 -5.77
N PRO A 281 15.95 6.60 -6.67
CA PRO A 281 16.09 7.04 -8.04
C PRO A 281 14.75 7.10 -8.76
N GLY A 282 14.43 8.28 -9.34
CA GLY A 282 13.15 8.52 -10.02
C GLY A 282 12.04 9.11 -9.15
N LEU A 283 12.25 9.29 -7.84
CA LEU A 283 11.28 10.02 -7.01
C LEU A 283 11.12 11.47 -7.50
N SER A 284 9.91 11.84 -7.84
CA SER A 284 9.56 13.22 -8.23
C SER A 284 9.03 13.99 -7.02
N MET A 285 9.61 15.15 -6.77
CA MET A 285 9.20 16.08 -5.71
C MET A 285 8.88 17.45 -6.34
N PRO A 286 7.66 17.67 -6.86
CA PRO A 286 7.25 18.96 -7.39
C PRO A 286 7.36 20.03 -6.31
N ALA A 287 7.91 21.20 -6.69
CA ALA A 287 8.08 22.32 -5.76
C ALA A 287 7.45 23.61 -6.31
N ARG A 288 6.86 24.40 -5.41
CA ARG A 288 6.35 25.74 -5.70
C ARG A 288 7.12 26.76 -4.91
N LEU A 289 7.58 27.82 -5.58
CA LEU A 289 8.30 28.92 -4.95
C LEU A 289 7.31 30.02 -4.53
N HIS A 290 7.33 30.36 -3.25
CA HIS A 290 6.61 31.50 -2.68
C HIS A 290 7.60 32.59 -2.28
N VAL A 291 7.54 33.75 -2.96
CA VAL A 291 8.38 34.91 -2.67
C VAL A 291 7.48 36.11 -2.39
N GLY A 292 7.71 36.75 -1.27
CA GLY A 292 7.04 38.00 -0.93
C GLY A 292 7.73 39.23 -1.61
N ARG A 293 7.28 40.42 -1.23
CA ARG A 293 7.93 41.66 -1.70
C ARG A 293 9.36 41.73 -1.16
N LEU A 294 10.33 41.79 -2.07
CA LEU A 294 11.73 41.87 -1.71
C LEU A 294 12.14 43.33 -1.38
N PRO A 295 12.86 43.57 -0.26
CA PRO A 295 13.41 44.90 0.06
C PRO A 295 14.56 45.21 -0.88
N SER A 296 14.85 46.54 -1.04
CA SER A 296 15.97 47.01 -1.85
C SER A 296 17.34 46.74 -1.23
N VAL A 297 17.38 46.39 0.05
CA VAL A 297 18.58 45.96 0.78
C VAL A 297 18.25 44.66 1.49
N VAL A 298 19.09 43.66 1.29
CA VAL A 298 18.96 42.35 1.94
C VAL A 298 20.24 42.05 2.73
N THR A 299 20.10 41.63 3.97
CA THR A 299 21.23 41.20 4.80
C THR A 299 21.45 39.66 4.65
N PRO A 300 22.68 39.17 4.88
CA PRO A 300 22.95 37.77 4.93
C PRO A 300 22.01 37.06 5.93
N GLY A 301 21.48 35.91 5.56
CA GLY A 301 20.56 35.14 6.39
C GLY A 301 19.09 35.62 6.36
N ALA A 302 18.79 36.77 5.74
CA ALA A 302 17.41 37.24 5.62
C ALA A 302 16.52 36.21 4.88
N ARG A 303 15.31 35.99 5.39
CA ARG A 303 14.31 35.13 4.72
C ARG A 303 13.86 35.80 3.43
N ILE A 304 13.98 35.06 2.32
CA ILE A 304 13.64 35.56 0.98
C ILE A 304 12.32 34.99 0.51
N GLY A 305 12.09 33.73 0.83
CA GLY A 305 10.90 33.00 0.42
C GLY A 305 10.83 31.63 1.03
N MET A 306 10.03 30.79 0.43
CA MET A 306 9.78 29.42 0.84
C MET A 306 9.54 28.56 -0.39
N LEU A 307 10.10 27.35 -0.42
CA LEU A 307 9.70 26.29 -1.33
C LEU A 307 8.68 25.43 -0.61
N ASP A 308 7.50 25.29 -1.19
CA ASP A 308 6.51 24.29 -0.84
C ASP A 308 6.74 23.08 -1.73
N VAL A 309 7.26 21.99 -1.16
CA VAL A 309 7.59 20.76 -1.86
C VAL A 309 6.53 19.70 -1.58
N SER A 310 5.93 19.16 -2.62
CA SER A 310 4.93 18.12 -2.51
C SER A 310 5.57 16.73 -2.57
N LEU A 311 5.23 15.86 -1.60
CA LEU A 311 5.70 14.49 -1.52
C LEU A 311 4.55 13.58 -1.01
N GLY A 312 3.97 12.75 -1.90
CA GLY A 312 2.91 11.82 -1.55
C GLY A 312 1.72 12.49 -0.84
N GLY A 313 1.16 13.56 -1.40
CA GLY A 313 0.06 14.31 -0.79
C GLY A 313 0.43 15.19 0.42
N ARG A 314 1.70 15.13 0.89
CA ARG A 314 2.22 15.97 1.97
C ARG A 314 2.93 17.18 1.41
N HIS A 315 2.88 18.30 2.15
CA HIS A 315 3.59 19.51 1.86
C HIS A 315 4.77 19.69 2.84
N ILE A 316 5.93 20.03 2.30
CA ILE A 316 7.16 20.23 3.06
C ILE A 316 7.66 21.65 2.76
N ASP A 317 7.65 22.51 3.76
CA ASP A 317 8.11 23.88 3.65
C ASP A 317 9.62 23.99 3.87
N VAL A 318 10.33 24.50 2.87
CA VAL A 318 11.77 24.77 2.94
C VAL A 318 12.02 26.26 2.86
N VAL A 319 12.52 26.85 3.94
CA VAL A 319 12.79 28.28 4.03
C VAL A 319 14.03 28.66 3.24
N LEU A 320 13.88 29.63 2.32
CA LEU A 320 14.97 30.19 1.51
C LEU A 320 15.53 31.45 2.15
N ARG A 321 16.86 31.53 2.22
CA ARG A 321 17.59 32.67 2.81
C ARG A 321 18.65 33.22 1.86
N ALA A 322 18.90 34.52 1.96
CA ALA A 322 20.01 35.18 1.26
C ALA A 322 21.36 34.67 1.80
N SER A 323 22.25 34.22 0.91
CA SER A 323 23.60 33.80 1.29
C SER A 323 24.60 34.95 1.41
N GLY A 324 24.21 36.18 1.02
CA GLY A 324 25.03 37.37 1.06
C GLY A 324 24.21 38.65 1.22
N ARG A 325 24.88 39.79 1.09
CA ARG A 325 24.24 41.11 1.17
C ARG A 325 23.82 41.58 -0.23
N LEU A 326 22.60 42.03 -0.39
CA LEU A 326 22.16 42.83 -1.53
C LEU A 326 22.26 44.31 -1.13
N SER A 327 23.16 45.06 -1.78
CA SER A 327 23.27 46.47 -1.55
C SER A 327 22.20 47.26 -2.31
N GLY A 328 21.73 48.34 -1.71
CA GLY A 328 20.78 49.24 -2.36
C GLY A 328 21.36 49.95 -3.59
N PRO A 329 20.53 50.63 -4.39
CA PRO A 329 20.99 51.37 -5.57
C PRO A 329 21.89 52.52 -5.18
N SER A 330 22.93 52.75 -5.99
CA SER A 330 23.83 53.92 -5.82
C SER A 330 23.08 55.25 -6.02
N VAL A 331 23.67 56.33 -5.52
CA VAL A 331 23.11 57.69 -5.71
C VAL A 331 22.97 58.01 -7.19
N ILE A 332 23.98 57.66 -8.00
CA ILE A 332 23.98 57.90 -9.45
C ILE A 332 22.81 57.14 -10.10
N TRP A 333 22.61 55.85 -9.77
CA TRP A 333 21.53 55.07 -10.32
C TRP A 333 20.13 55.66 -10.01
N ARG A 334 19.95 56.21 -8.78
CA ARG A 334 18.71 56.90 -8.38
C ARG A 334 18.46 58.19 -9.16
N LEU A 335 19.52 58.91 -9.48
CA LEU A 335 19.40 60.16 -10.18
C LEU A 335 19.23 60.02 -11.71
N THR A 336 19.68 58.91 -12.27
CA THR A 336 19.64 58.65 -13.73
C THR A 336 18.41 57.89 -14.19
N ARG A 337 17.57 57.43 -13.30
CA ARG A 337 16.28 56.80 -13.65
C ARG A 337 15.12 57.72 -13.27
N ARG A 338 14.44 58.18 -14.28
CA ARG A 338 13.11 58.78 -14.22
C ARG A 338 12.05 57.72 -14.52
#